data_1e0a2e628d6cf1c0487fd9e27b781023
#
_entry.id   1e0a2e628d6cf1c0487fd9e27b781023
#
_cell.length_a   1.000
_cell.length_b   1.000
_cell.length_c   1.000
_cell.angle_alpha   90.00
_cell.angle_beta   90.00
_cell.angle_gamma   90.00
#
_symmetry.space_group_name_H-M   'P 1'
#
loop_
_entity.id
_entity.type
_entity.pdbx_description
1 polymer ?
#
loop_
_entity_poly.entity_id
_entity_poly.type
_entity_poly.pdbx_seq_one_letter_code
_entity_poly.pdbx_strand_id
1 'polypeptide(L)'
;MIDQDLIKSGSMHLKSMLASLSIDHNGLILIEDVFTDQIIEKLLKFCIAADDWEPQLTADNKTIVANRKKIAWRYDCIVEETHTILENVTPEICRLIKRDNLVLGGVNLWKDTEGYTIKPHTDNPVIQTSLQVYIQNLPTLSTIFDYDGNLVHTNPNTNAGYISDNLIGIPHWLPNAVPAEFNRYSLHAIWS
;
A
#
# COMPACT_ATOMS: atom_id res chain seq x y z
N MET A 1 -20.74 -11.58 -4.31
CA MET A 1 -20.68 -11.65 -5.81
C MET A 1 -19.71 -10.58 -6.26
N ILE A 2 -18.71 -10.97 -7.04
CA ILE A 2 -17.67 -10.08 -7.57
C ILE A 2 -18.30 -9.11 -8.56
N ASP A 3 -17.99 -7.83 -8.42
CA ASP A 3 -18.48 -6.74 -9.26
C ASP A 3 -17.51 -6.52 -10.44
N GLN A 4 -17.83 -7.12 -11.59
CA GLN A 4 -16.99 -7.06 -12.79
C GLN A 4 -16.90 -5.63 -13.37
N ASP A 5 -17.93 -4.82 -13.21
CA ASP A 5 -17.92 -3.42 -13.67
C ASP A 5 -16.99 -2.58 -12.79
N LEU A 6 -16.96 -2.84 -11.49
CA LEU A 6 -16.03 -2.20 -10.57
C LEU A 6 -14.57 -2.57 -10.90
N ILE A 7 -14.29 -3.84 -11.18
CA ILE A 7 -12.96 -4.31 -11.57
C ILE A 7 -12.53 -3.61 -12.87
N LYS A 8 -13.41 -3.58 -13.87
CA LYS A 8 -13.11 -2.96 -15.16
C LYS A 8 -12.84 -1.46 -15.01
N SER A 9 -13.74 -0.74 -14.34
CA SER A 9 -13.58 0.71 -14.13
C SER A 9 -12.34 1.04 -13.29
N GLY A 10 -12.09 0.30 -12.22
CA GLY A 10 -10.92 0.47 -11.37
C GLY A 10 -9.61 0.17 -12.11
N SER A 11 -9.56 -0.90 -12.90
CA SER A 11 -8.39 -1.22 -13.71
C SER A 11 -8.12 -0.14 -14.76
N MET A 12 -9.15 0.37 -15.44
CA MET A 12 -9.00 1.46 -16.42
C MET A 12 -8.50 2.75 -15.77
N HIS A 13 -9.07 3.13 -14.64
CA HIS A 13 -8.65 4.31 -13.87
C HIS A 13 -7.17 4.21 -13.49
N LEU A 14 -6.78 3.12 -12.82
CA LEU A 14 -5.41 2.92 -12.36
C LEU A 14 -4.41 2.81 -13.51
N LYS A 15 -4.76 2.14 -14.63
CA LYS A 15 -3.94 2.12 -15.85
C LYS A 15 -3.70 3.51 -16.41
N SER A 16 -4.75 4.33 -16.49
CA SER A 16 -4.66 5.70 -17.00
C SER A 16 -3.74 6.55 -16.12
N MET A 17 -3.88 6.45 -14.81
CA MET A 17 -3.02 7.15 -13.85
C MET A 17 -1.57 6.69 -13.99
N LEU A 18 -1.29 5.39 -13.96
CA LEU A 18 0.06 4.84 -14.06
C LEU A 18 0.71 5.15 -15.41
N ALA A 19 -0.05 5.25 -16.51
CA ALA A 19 0.48 5.57 -17.83
C ALA A 19 1.08 6.99 -17.90
N SER A 20 0.60 7.91 -17.08
CA SER A 20 1.10 9.29 -17.01
C SER A 20 2.35 9.45 -16.15
N LEU A 21 2.72 8.43 -15.38
CA LEU A 21 3.84 8.47 -14.44
C LEU A 21 5.16 8.02 -15.08
N SER A 22 6.24 8.55 -14.55
CA SER A 22 7.60 8.08 -14.78
C SER A 22 8.32 7.92 -13.45
N ILE A 23 9.08 6.84 -13.30
CA ILE A 23 9.97 6.71 -12.15
C ILE A 23 11.17 7.65 -12.35
N ASP A 24 11.47 8.44 -11.34
CA ASP A 24 12.73 9.16 -11.29
C ASP A 24 13.90 8.21 -10.91
N HIS A 25 15.10 8.75 -10.83
CA HIS A 25 16.29 7.97 -10.48
C HIS A 25 16.29 7.46 -9.04
N ASN A 26 15.33 7.92 -8.23
CA ASN A 26 15.28 7.63 -6.80
C ASN A 26 14.42 6.41 -6.47
N GLY A 27 13.69 5.83 -7.44
CA GLY A 27 12.92 4.61 -7.22
C GLY A 27 11.66 4.79 -6.36
N LEU A 28 11.22 6.03 -6.13
CA LEU A 28 9.98 6.36 -5.42
C LEU A 28 9.06 7.17 -6.34
N ILE A 29 7.78 6.81 -6.36
CA ILE A 29 6.74 7.58 -7.03
C ILE A 29 5.67 7.89 -6.00
N LEU A 30 5.40 9.16 -5.76
CA LEU A 30 4.25 9.61 -4.99
C LEU A 30 3.02 9.64 -5.90
N ILE A 31 1.90 9.13 -5.42
CA ILE A 31 0.68 8.98 -6.20
C ILE A 31 -0.52 9.48 -5.42
N GLU A 32 -1.50 10.01 -6.13
CA GLU A 32 -2.80 10.46 -5.63
C GLU A 32 -3.90 9.86 -6.49
N ASP A 33 -5.12 9.80 -5.97
CA ASP A 33 -6.30 9.28 -6.66
C ASP A 33 -6.07 7.87 -7.24
N VAL A 34 -5.47 7.00 -6.42
CA VAL A 34 -5.02 5.65 -6.85
C VAL A 34 -6.20 4.81 -7.30
N PHE A 35 -7.28 4.84 -6.54
CA PHE A 35 -8.51 4.12 -6.85
C PHE A 35 -9.67 5.09 -7.09
N THR A 36 -10.72 4.62 -7.73
CA THR A 36 -11.98 5.38 -7.78
C THR A 36 -12.58 5.55 -6.39
N ASP A 37 -13.34 6.62 -6.15
CA ASP A 37 -14.01 6.88 -4.87
C ASP A 37 -14.83 5.68 -4.41
N GLN A 38 -15.52 5.01 -5.34
CA GLN A 38 -16.32 3.82 -5.04
C GLN A 38 -15.49 2.69 -4.44
N ILE A 39 -14.26 2.46 -4.92
CA ILE A 39 -13.36 1.42 -4.39
C ILE A 39 -12.89 1.81 -3.00
N ILE A 40 -12.45 3.04 -2.82
CA ILE A 40 -11.96 3.54 -1.50
C ILE A 40 -13.07 3.48 -0.46
N GLU A 41 -14.29 3.90 -0.79
CA GLU A 41 -15.43 3.79 0.13
C GLU A 41 -15.76 2.34 0.52
N LYS A 42 -15.74 1.42 -0.46
CA LYS A 42 -15.97 -0.01 -0.19
C LYS A 42 -14.85 -0.58 0.68
N LEU A 43 -13.58 -0.26 0.40
CA LEU A 43 -12.43 -0.67 1.22
C LEU A 43 -12.54 -0.14 2.65
N LEU A 44 -12.87 1.13 2.81
CA LEU A 44 -13.02 1.74 4.14
C LEU A 44 -14.15 1.10 4.93
N LYS A 45 -15.32 0.90 4.31
CA LYS A 45 -16.46 0.20 4.95
C LYS A 45 -16.07 -1.21 5.37
N PHE A 46 -15.35 -1.94 4.51
CA PHE A 46 -14.83 -3.26 4.83
C PHE A 46 -13.87 -3.21 6.01
N CYS A 47 -12.87 -2.33 6.00
CA CYS A 47 -11.88 -2.20 7.07
C CYS A 47 -12.51 -1.86 8.44
N ILE A 48 -13.56 -1.04 8.46
CA ILE A 48 -14.29 -0.68 9.68
C ILE A 48 -15.12 -1.85 10.21
N ALA A 49 -15.76 -2.60 9.31
CA ALA A 49 -16.67 -3.68 9.68
C ALA A 49 -15.95 -5.01 10.02
N ALA A 50 -14.73 -5.20 9.53
CA ALA A 50 -13.98 -6.43 9.75
C ALA A 50 -13.59 -6.60 11.22
N ASP A 51 -13.83 -7.77 11.78
CA ASP A 51 -13.52 -8.17 13.17
C ASP A 51 -12.40 -9.22 13.28
N ASP A 52 -12.02 -9.81 12.16
CA ASP A 52 -11.04 -10.89 12.03
C ASP A 52 -9.61 -10.42 11.71
N TRP A 53 -9.25 -9.23 12.16
CA TRP A 53 -7.89 -8.70 12.02
C TRP A 53 -6.87 -9.55 12.78
N GLU A 54 -5.90 -10.10 12.05
CA GLU A 54 -4.80 -10.89 12.61
C GLU A 54 -3.63 -10.00 13.04
N PRO A 55 -2.97 -10.28 14.18
CA PRO A 55 -1.72 -9.61 14.54
C PRO A 55 -0.66 -9.78 13.45
N GLN A 56 0.06 -8.71 13.11
CA GLN A 56 1.23 -8.83 12.26
C GLN A 56 2.37 -9.47 13.04
N LEU A 57 3.00 -10.46 12.43
CA LEU A 57 4.25 -11.05 12.95
C LEU A 57 5.46 -10.38 12.28
N THR A 58 6.60 -10.39 12.96
CA THR A 58 7.90 -10.05 12.39
C THR A 58 8.28 -11.02 11.27
N ALA A 59 9.26 -10.67 10.44
CA ALA A 59 9.66 -11.48 9.30
C ALA A 59 10.11 -12.91 9.67
N ASP A 60 10.59 -13.12 10.90
CA ASP A 60 10.94 -14.44 11.44
C ASP A 60 9.76 -15.21 12.06
N ASN A 61 8.54 -14.66 11.97
CA ASN A 61 7.29 -15.20 12.54
C ASN A 61 7.32 -15.47 14.05
N LYS A 62 8.19 -14.79 14.80
CA LYS A 62 8.38 -15.07 16.23
C LYS A 62 7.80 -14.00 17.15
N THR A 63 7.70 -12.78 16.68
CA THR A 63 7.29 -11.65 17.51
C THR A 63 6.10 -10.93 16.88
N ILE A 64 5.12 -10.56 17.70
CA ILE A 64 4.00 -9.73 17.25
C ILE A 64 4.49 -8.29 17.10
N VAL A 65 4.23 -7.69 15.95
CA VAL A 65 4.43 -6.25 15.75
C VAL A 65 3.35 -5.53 16.54
N ALA A 66 3.77 -4.76 17.54
CA ALA A 66 2.84 -4.05 18.40
C ALA A 66 1.99 -3.05 17.60
N ASN A 67 0.70 -3.01 17.93
CA ASN A 67 -0.26 -2.03 17.40
C ASN A 67 -0.46 -2.09 15.86
N ARG A 68 -0.08 -3.20 15.20
CA ARG A 68 -0.36 -3.46 13.80
C ARG A 68 -1.06 -4.80 13.61
N LYS A 69 -2.13 -4.76 12.84
CA LYS A 69 -2.89 -5.95 12.43
C LYS A 69 -3.03 -5.97 10.92
N LYS A 70 -3.27 -7.15 10.35
CA LYS A 70 -3.48 -7.33 8.92
C LYS A 70 -4.70 -8.18 8.62
N ILE A 71 -5.26 -7.98 7.45
CA ILE A 71 -6.04 -8.96 6.72
C ILE A 71 -5.24 -9.26 5.46
N ALA A 72 -4.75 -10.50 5.35
CA ALA A 72 -4.16 -11.00 4.11
C ALA A 72 -5.26 -11.19 3.06
N TRP A 73 -4.86 -11.32 1.80
CA TRP A 73 -5.78 -11.61 0.72
C TRP A 73 -6.68 -12.81 1.06
N ARG A 74 -7.97 -12.63 0.82
CA ARG A 74 -8.99 -13.67 0.96
C ARG A 74 -10.10 -13.46 -0.07
N TYR A 75 -10.94 -14.47 -0.25
CA TYR A 75 -12.07 -14.48 -1.17
C TYR A 75 -13.27 -13.63 -0.68
N ASP A 76 -13.03 -12.41 -0.30
CA ASP A 76 -14.06 -11.44 0.05
C ASP A 76 -14.20 -10.40 -1.06
N CYS A 77 -15.43 -10.04 -1.36
CA CYS A 77 -15.77 -9.25 -2.53
C CYS A 77 -14.79 -8.12 -2.83
N ILE A 78 -14.61 -7.16 -1.93
CA ILE A 78 -13.78 -5.98 -2.22
C ILE A 78 -12.28 -6.29 -2.22
N VAL A 79 -11.80 -7.25 -1.41
CA VAL A 79 -10.39 -7.63 -1.37
C VAL A 79 -10.01 -8.37 -2.64
N GLU A 80 -10.85 -9.28 -3.11
CA GLU A 80 -10.67 -10.01 -4.36
C GLU A 80 -10.78 -9.08 -5.58
N GLU A 81 -11.76 -8.17 -5.59
CA GLU A 81 -11.91 -7.15 -6.63
C GLU A 81 -10.66 -6.28 -6.73
N THR A 82 -10.13 -5.81 -5.59
CA THR A 82 -8.92 -4.99 -5.55
C THR A 82 -7.68 -5.78 -5.98
N HIS A 83 -7.56 -7.05 -5.58
CA HIS A 83 -6.47 -7.91 -6.04
C HIS A 83 -6.50 -8.05 -7.56
N THR A 84 -7.67 -8.34 -8.15
CA THR A 84 -7.83 -8.47 -9.60
C THR A 84 -7.50 -7.15 -10.34
N ILE A 85 -7.87 -6.00 -9.77
CA ILE A 85 -7.51 -4.69 -10.33
C ILE A 85 -5.98 -4.55 -10.36
N LEU A 86 -5.29 -4.86 -9.26
CA LEU A 86 -3.84 -4.75 -9.15
C LEU A 86 -3.11 -5.75 -10.05
N GLU A 87 -3.64 -6.95 -10.19
CA GLU A 87 -3.13 -7.95 -11.14
C GLU A 87 -3.24 -7.45 -12.59
N ASN A 88 -4.38 -6.85 -12.95
CA ASN A 88 -4.61 -6.28 -14.28
C ASN A 88 -3.68 -5.11 -14.63
N VAL A 89 -3.10 -4.42 -13.65
CA VAL A 89 -2.17 -3.28 -13.85
C VAL A 89 -0.70 -3.67 -13.65
N THR A 90 -0.41 -4.93 -13.39
CA THR A 90 0.97 -5.42 -13.25
C THR A 90 1.87 -5.04 -14.46
N PRO A 91 1.41 -5.09 -15.73
CA PRO A 91 2.23 -4.65 -16.86
C PRO A 91 2.66 -3.18 -16.77
N GLU A 92 1.80 -2.31 -16.26
CA GLU A 92 2.10 -0.88 -16.05
C GLU A 92 3.14 -0.69 -14.92
N ILE A 93 3.04 -1.49 -13.85
CA ILE A 93 4.05 -1.51 -12.77
C ILE A 93 5.40 -1.98 -13.34
N CYS A 94 5.42 -3.08 -14.12
CA CYS A 94 6.64 -3.54 -14.79
C CYS A 94 7.30 -2.43 -15.62
N ARG A 95 6.50 -1.73 -16.42
CA ARG A 95 6.97 -0.61 -17.24
C ARG A 95 7.55 0.51 -16.39
N LEU A 96 6.87 0.90 -15.31
CA LEU A 96 7.30 1.99 -14.43
C LEU A 96 8.64 1.71 -13.80
N ILE A 97 8.84 0.54 -13.21
CA ILE A 97 10.08 0.19 -12.52
C ILE A 97 11.12 -0.44 -13.45
N LYS A 98 10.82 -0.52 -14.78
CA LYS A 98 11.71 -1.07 -15.81
C LYS A 98 12.16 -2.50 -15.50
N ARG A 99 11.23 -3.35 -15.10
CA ARG A 99 11.45 -4.77 -14.83
C ARG A 99 10.38 -5.61 -15.49
N ASP A 100 10.81 -6.65 -16.18
CA ASP A 100 9.92 -7.62 -16.79
C ASP A 100 9.57 -8.75 -15.80
N ASN A 101 8.45 -9.39 -16.03
CA ASN A 101 8.04 -10.63 -15.36
C ASN A 101 7.76 -10.51 -13.85
N LEU A 102 7.39 -9.31 -13.36
CA LEU A 102 6.89 -9.21 -12.00
C LEU A 102 5.55 -9.91 -11.85
N VAL A 103 5.38 -10.55 -10.72
CA VAL A 103 4.13 -11.21 -10.34
C VAL A 103 3.61 -10.57 -9.05
N LEU A 104 2.33 -10.27 -9.02
CA LEU A 104 1.67 -9.81 -7.80
C LEU A 104 1.73 -10.92 -6.75
N GLY A 105 2.57 -10.73 -5.73
CA GLY A 105 2.81 -11.71 -4.68
C GLY A 105 1.80 -11.65 -3.54
N GLY A 106 1.09 -10.53 -3.40
CA GLY A 106 0.04 -10.40 -2.40
C GLY A 106 -0.49 -8.99 -2.22
N VAL A 107 -1.69 -8.92 -1.67
CA VAL A 107 -2.36 -7.69 -1.25
C VAL A 107 -2.75 -7.85 0.21
N ASN A 108 -2.31 -6.93 1.05
CA ASN A 108 -2.63 -6.91 2.46
C ASN A 108 -3.34 -5.61 2.83
N LEU A 109 -4.36 -5.71 3.65
CA LEU A 109 -4.91 -4.57 4.36
C LEU A 109 -4.24 -4.47 5.73
N TRP A 110 -3.82 -3.27 6.10
CA TRP A 110 -3.21 -2.99 7.39
C TRP A 110 -4.13 -2.12 8.23
N LYS A 111 -4.19 -2.45 9.51
CA LYS A 111 -4.81 -1.64 10.56
C LYS A 111 -3.74 -1.29 11.59
N ASP A 112 -3.31 -0.06 11.60
CA ASP A 112 -2.40 0.48 12.60
C ASP A 112 -3.24 1.19 13.67
N THR A 113 -2.97 0.88 14.93
CA THR A 113 -3.71 1.38 16.09
C THR A 113 -2.83 2.29 16.95
N GLU A 114 -3.41 2.87 17.99
CA GLU A 114 -2.73 3.77 18.92
C GLU A 114 -1.29 3.35 19.25
N GLY A 115 -0.36 4.29 19.13
CA GLY A 115 1.05 4.09 19.45
C GLY A 115 1.88 3.42 18.34
N TYR A 116 1.27 2.98 17.24
CA TYR A 116 2.04 2.38 16.14
C TYR A 116 2.96 3.41 15.49
N THR A 117 4.22 3.04 15.33
CA THR A 117 5.26 3.75 14.57
C THR A 117 6.08 2.74 13.77
N ILE A 118 6.81 3.23 12.79
CA ILE A 118 7.81 2.42 12.07
C ILE A 118 9.17 3.10 12.24
N LYS A 119 10.14 2.35 12.76
CA LYS A 119 11.54 2.82 12.84
C LYS A 119 12.16 2.83 11.44
N PRO A 120 13.21 3.65 11.20
CA PRO A 120 13.95 3.62 9.94
C PRO A 120 14.36 2.19 9.56
N HIS A 121 13.99 1.76 8.36
CA HIS A 121 14.31 0.45 7.79
C HIS A 121 14.24 0.52 6.27
N THR A 122 14.75 -0.51 5.62
CA THR A 122 14.55 -0.78 4.19
C THR A 122 13.67 -2.03 4.04
N ASP A 123 12.90 -2.09 2.98
CA ASP A 123 12.11 -3.28 2.68
C ASP A 123 12.99 -4.47 2.29
N ASN A 124 12.44 -5.67 2.44
CA ASN A 124 13.14 -6.89 2.03
C ASN A 124 13.29 -6.92 0.50
N PRO A 125 14.51 -7.04 -0.04
CA PRO A 125 14.76 -7.03 -1.49
C PRO A 125 14.15 -8.22 -2.24
N VAL A 126 13.67 -9.26 -1.57
CA VAL A 126 12.85 -10.32 -2.20
C VAL A 126 11.55 -9.75 -2.75
N ILE A 127 11.02 -8.70 -2.12
CA ILE A 127 9.91 -7.89 -2.63
C ILE A 127 10.53 -6.83 -3.55
N GLN A 128 10.42 -7.00 -4.85
CA GLN A 128 11.08 -6.11 -5.80
C GLN A 128 10.45 -4.72 -5.86
N THR A 129 9.14 -4.65 -5.72
CA THR A 129 8.42 -3.37 -5.64
C THR A 129 7.16 -3.49 -4.78
N SER A 130 6.75 -2.38 -4.21
CA SER A 130 5.53 -2.29 -3.43
C SER A 130 4.72 -1.04 -3.78
N LEU A 131 3.41 -1.17 -3.63
CA LEU A 131 2.45 -0.08 -3.68
C LEU A 131 1.80 0.02 -2.30
N GLN A 132 1.85 1.19 -1.70
CA GLN A 132 1.10 1.52 -0.49
C GLN A 132 0.05 2.57 -0.81
N VAL A 133 -1.20 2.33 -0.39
CA VAL A 133 -2.31 3.27 -0.54
C VAL A 133 -2.97 3.50 0.82
N TYR A 134 -3.18 4.76 1.18
CA TYR A 134 -3.87 5.12 2.41
C TYR A 134 -5.39 5.09 2.19
N ILE A 135 -6.08 4.14 2.85
CA ILE A 135 -7.54 4.03 2.85
C ILE A 135 -8.15 5.02 3.84
N GLN A 136 -7.51 5.18 4.99
CA GLN A 136 -7.81 6.20 5.99
C GLN A 136 -6.51 6.58 6.71
N ASN A 137 -6.20 7.85 6.72
CA ASN A 137 -4.98 8.37 7.32
C ASN A 137 -5.20 9.77 7.91
N LEU A 138 -4.23 10.24 8.68
CA LEU A 138 -4.21 11.61 9.24
C LEU A 138 -3.07 12.42 8.62
N PRO A 139 -3.21 13.74 8.50
CA PRO A 139 -2.16 14.62 7.97
C PRO A 139 -0.82 14.53 8.70
N THR A 140 -0.81 14.09 9.96
CA THR A 140 0.39 13.91 10.78
C THR A 140 1.10 12.57 10.57
N LEU A 141 0.51 11.63 9.81
CA LEU A 141 1.00 10.26 9.63
C LEU A 141 1.63 10.04 8.25
N SER A 142 2.52 10.96 7.86
CA SER A 142 3.31 10.85 6.64
C SER A 142 4.44 9.84 6.80
N THR A 143 4.60 8.92 5.85
CA THR A 143 5.82 8.11 5.74
C THR A 143 6.94 8.97 5.17
N ILE A 144 8.14 8.87 5.74
CA ILE A 144 9.30 9.62 5.31
C ILE A 144 10.28 8.67 4.63
N PHE A 145 10.79 9.06 3.47
CA PHE A 145 11.88 8.39 2.76
C PHE A 145 13.13 9.25 2.82
N ASP A 146 14.30 8.62 3.03
CA ASP A 146 15.60 9.30 3.10
C ASP A 146 16.48 8.92 1.91
N TYR A 147 16.78 9.93 1.08
CA TYR A 147 17.70 9.83 -0.04
C TYR A 147 18.99 10.57 0.30
N ASP A 148 19.93 9.89 0.95
CA ASP A 148 21.22 10.49 1.32
C ASP A 148 21.08 11.84 2.07
N GLY A 149 20.14 11.90 3.01
CA GLY A 149 19.83 13.10 3.79
C GLY A 149 18.76 14.01 3.20
N ASN A 150 18.25 13.70 2.00
CA ASN A 150 17.11 14.41 1.41
C ASN A 150 15.81 13.70 1.78
N LEU A 151 15.05 14.31 2.67
CA LEU A 151 13.81 13.70 3.18
C LEU A 151 12.64 14.00 2.25
N VAL A 152 11.96 12.95 1.82
CA VAL A 152 10.71 13.01 1.04
C VAL A 152 9.56 12.51 1.88
N HIS A 153 8.54 13.35 2.06
CA HIS A 153 7.33 13.03 2.80
C HIS A 153 6.23 12.58 1.84
N THR A 154 5.60 11.44 2.15
CA THR A 154 4.42 11.02 1.39
C THR A 154 3.24 11.93 1.67
N ASN A 155 2.34 12.08 0.68
CA ASN A 155 1.05 12.70 0.93
C ASN A 155 0.21 11.77 1.84
N PRO A 156 -0.20 12.23 3.04
CA PRO A 156 -0.94 11.40 3.99
C PRO A 156 -2.44 11.35 3.72
N ASN A 157 -2.94 11.95 2.64
CA ASN A 157 -4.36 11.99 2.34
C ASN A 157 -4.91 10.58 2.02
N THR A 158 -6.21 10.41 2.23
CA THR A 158 -6.94 9.22 1.78
C THR A 158 -6.82 9.10 0.25
N ASN A 159 -6.69 7.87 -0.25
CA ASN A 159 -6.48 7.56 -1.67
C ASN A 159 -5.17 8.08 -2.27
N ALA A 160 -4.26 8.56 -1.44
CA ALA A 160 -2.88 8.83 -1.81
C ALA A 160 -1.97 7.69 -1.37
N GLY A 161 -0.76 7.64 -1.90
CA GLY A 161 0.20 6.61 -1.56
C GLY A 161 1.52 6.75 -2.29
N TYR A 162 2.20 5.64 -2.45
CA TYR A 162 3.47 5.60 -3.17
C TYR A 162 3.74 4.23 -3.79
N ILE A 163 4.56 4.22 -4.83
CA ILE A 163 5.22 3.02 -5.38
C ILE A 163 6.70 3.14 -5.06
N SER A 164 7.30 2.10 -4.50
CA SER A 164 8.74 2.03 -4.21
C SER A 164 9.41 0.89 -4.94
N ASP A 165 10.60 1.16 -5.49
CA ASP A 165 11.54 0.15 -5.96
C ASP A 165 12.40 -0.32 -4.78
N ASN A 166 12.05 -1.46 -4.22
CA ASN A 166 12.68 -1.96 -3.00
C ASN A 166 14.10 -2.48 -3.22
N LEU A 167 14.53 -2.71 -4.47
CA LEU A 167 15.92 -3.10 -4.77
C LEU A 167 16.90 -1.92 -4.62
N ILE A 168 16.39 -0.68 -4.67
CA ILE A 168 17.21 0.51 -4.38
C ILE A 168 17.51 0.61 -2.87
N GLY A 169 16.64 0.03 -2.03
CA GLY A 169 16.87 -0.05 -0.60
C GLY A 169 16.80 1.30 0.12
N ILE A 170 15.79 2.11 -0.19
CA ILE A 170 15.61 3.44 0.39
C ILE A 170 15.14 3.32 1.83
N PRO A 171 15.87 3.86 2.82
CA PRO A 171 15.41 3.90 4.19
C PRO A 171 14.11 4.71 4.31
N HIS A 172 13.14 4.18 5.04
CA HIS A 172 11.88 4.87 5.29
C HIS A 172 11.31 4.54 6.67
N TRP A 173 10.43 5.42 7.19
CA TRP A 173 9.83 5.25 8.50
C TRP A 173 8.54 6.06 8.67
N LEU A 174 7.80 5.75 9.72
CA LEU A 174 6.65 6.52 10.19
C LEU A 174 7.00 7.13 11.56
N PRO A 175 7.38 8.42 11.62
CA PRO A 175 7.94 9.04 12.83
C PRO A 175 6.90 9.28 13.92
N ASN A 176 5.68 9.62 13.53
CA ASN A 176 4.61 9.95 14.45
C ASN A 176 3.78 8.72 14.79
N ALA A 177 3.46 8.56 16.06
CA ALA A 177 2.59 7.49 16.51
C ALA A 177 1.13 7.74 16.09
N VAL A 178 0.44 6.66 15.76
CA VAL A 178 -1.01 6.70 15.54
C VAL A 178 -1.66 7.19 16.84
N PRO A 179 -2.48 8.27 16.82
CA PRO A 179 -3.12 8.82 18.00
C PRO A 179 -4.13 7.86 18.64
N ALA A 180 -4.43 8.12 19.92
CA ALA A 180 -5.51 7.43 20.63
C ALA A 180 -6.85 7.55 19.85
N GLU A 181 -7.67 6.51 19.95
CA GLU A 181 -9.02 6.46 19.35
C GLU A 181 -9.05 6.57 17.81
N PHE A 182 -7.88 6.54 17.16
CA PHE A 182 -7.78 6.55 15.70
C PHE A 182 -7.23 5.22 15.18
N ASN A 183 -7.75 4.75 14.04
CA ASN A 183 -7.18 3.64 13.29
C ASN A 183 -6.73 4.16 11.92
N ARG A 184 -5.48 3.89 11.57
CA ARG A 184 -4.96 4.11 10.23
C ARG A 184 -5.18 2.84 9.41
N TYR A 185 -5.86 2.96 8.27
CA TYR A 185 -6.04 1.84 7.35
C TYR A 185 -5.27 2.09 6.06
N SER A 186 -4.54 1.08 5.60
CA SER A 186 -3.83 1.14 4.34
C SER A 186 -3.86 -0.19 3.60
N LEU A 187 -3.75 -0.12 2.28
CA LEU A 187 -3.53 -1.27 1.41
C LEU A 187 -2.06 -1.33 1.04
N HIS A 188 -1.50 -2.52 1.06
CA HIS A 188 -0.13 -2.78 0.64
C HIS A 188 -0.11 -3.95 -0.35
N ALA A 189 0.30 -3.67 -1.57
CA ALA A 189 0.50 -4.65 -2.62
C ALA A 189 1.99 -4.83 -2.89
N ILE A 190 2.41 -6.06 -3.13
CA ILE A 190 3.82 -6.42 -3.34
C ILE A 190 3.99 -7.24 -4.62
N TRP A 191 5.05 -6.95 -5.35
CA TRP A 191 5.48 -7.72 -6.51
C TRP A 191 6.90 -8.24 -6.32
N SER A 192 7.14 -9.45 -6.83
CA SER A 192 8.42 -10.14 -6.82
C SER A 192 8.69 -10.85 -8.16
#